data_18a68f5265693268330e49d015c634af
#
_entry.id   18a68f5265693268330e49d015c634af
#
_cell.length_a   1.000
_cell.length_b   1.000
_cell.length_c   1.000
_cell.angle_alpha   90.00
_cell.angle_beta   90.00
_cell.angle_gamma   90.00
#
_symmetry.space_group_name_H-M   'P 1'
#
loop_
_entity.id
_entity.type
_entity.pdbx_description
1 polymer ?
#
loop_
_entity_poly.entity_id
_entity_poly.type
_entity_poly.pdbx_seq_one_letter_code
_entity_poly.pdbx_strand_id
1 'polypeptide(L)'
;MTKTVNIMDLMNTNFYSLWLAEQSHIVAKGGRSSMKSSVISMKLVTDFLEDEQGNVVCLRKVGKYLSTSLYQQIQWAIYTLGVESEFIFGKSPLIIRHRRTGTAFYFYGCDDPLKLKSAKVARGYVMALFFEEAAEFSGVEDIDIVEDTFIRQEIEGKEVKVYFAYNPPRNPYSWINEWIENKKNDPDYFIHHSTYMDDKKGFLSQQMIRKIEKYKIHDLDYWRWMYGGEVIGLGDMVYNMNHIQEIDELPNDDDIILIDTTSDTGHQVSATTHLALAFTKKRNVILLDTYYYSPANKVVKKAPSELSKDFKEWQDSVVKMYNRYFDKQTIDSAEGALRNQIFKDYGIRLHPIAKKKKIDMIDNVQDLLAQGRFFVLKTERNKIFIEEHKKYQWDADSLQSDDPKVIKVDDHTCDAFIYYVNDNLQKLGLKF
;
A
#
# COMPACT_ATOMS: atom_id res chain seq x y z
N MET A 1 8.09 -37.63 -20.36
CA MET A 1 6.73 -37.86 -19.84
C MET A 1 6.02 -36.51 -19.85
N THR A 2 4.94 -36.40 -20.60
CA THR A 2 4.10 -35.19 -20.63
C THR A 2 3.39 -35.10 -19.29
N LYS A 3 3.68 -34.10 -18.48
CA LYS A 3 3.01 -33.88 -17.21
C LYS A 3 1.69 -33.15 -17.51
N THR A 4 0.57 -33.82 -17.31
CA THR A 4 -0.74 -33.19 -17.43
C THR A 4 -1.01 -32.40 -16.13
N VAL A 5 -1.24 -31.13 -16.24
CA VAL A 5 -1.63 -30.24 -15.12
C VAL A 5 -3.13 -29.99 -15.24
N ASN A 6 -3.89 -30.37 -14.21
CA ASN A 6 -5.29 -30.03 -14.12
C ASN A 6 -5.43 -28.64 -13.47
N ILE A 7 -5.81 -27.66 -14.25
CA ILE A 7 -5.95 -26.27 -13.81
C ILE A 7 -6.93 -26.12 -12.65
N MET A 8 -8.00 -26.92 -12.66
CA MET A 8 -8.99 -26.88 -11.57
C MET A 8 -8.40 -27.26 -10.20
N ASP A 9 -7.27 -27.99 -10.17
CA ASP A 9 -6.59 -28.32 -8.91
C ASP A 9 -5.72 -27.17 -8.38
N LEU A 10 -5.41 -26.20 -9.23
CA LEU A 10 -4.55 -25.04 -8.92
C LEU A 10 -5.32 -23.81 -8.41
N MET A 11 -6.64 -23.85 -8.36
CA MET A 11 -7.47 -22.74 -7.86
C MET A 11 -8.62 -23.23 -7.00
N ASN A 12 -9.17 -22.35 -6.18
CA ASN A 12 -10.38 -22.59 -5.41
C ASN A 12 -11.62 -22.56 -6.30
N THR A 13 -12.67 -23.30 -5.92
CA THR A 13 -13.88 -23.46 -6.73
C THR A 13 -14.66 -22.17 -6.96
N ASN A 14 -14.54 -21.18 -6.05
CA ASN A 14 -15.17 -19.87 -6.20
C ASN A 14 -14.66 -19.13 -7.46
N PHE A 15 -13.45 -19.45 -7.96
CA PHE A 15 -12.89 -18.85 -9.17
C PHE A 15 -13.36 -19.50 -10.48
N TYR A 16 -14.13 -20.58 -10.45
CA TYR A 16 -14.56 -21.24 -11.68
C TYR A 16 -15.42 -20.32 -12.55
N SER A 17 -16.28 -19.49 -11.94
CA SER A 17 -17.05 -18.50 -12.68
C SER A 17 -16.18 -17.42 -13.34
N LEU A 18 -15.13 -16.97 -12.66
CA LEU A 18 -14.15 -16.03 -13.23
C LEU A 18 -13.37 -16.68 -14.39
N TRP A 19 -12.98 -17.93 -14.22
CA TRP A 19 -12.24 -18.67 -15.23
C TRP A 19 -13.04 -18.85 -16.53
N LEU A 20 -14.36 -19.06 -16.42
CA LEU A 20 -15.29 -19.28 -17.52
C LEU A 20 -15.98 -18.00 -18.00
N ALA A 21 -15.65 -16.85 -17.46
CA ALA A 21 -16.28 -15.59 -17.84
C ALA A 21 -15.95 -15.21 -19.29
N GLU A 22 -16.99 -14.89 -20.06
CA GLU A 22 -16.89 -14.55 -21.49
C GLU A 22 -16.91 -13.03 -21.74
N GLN A 23 -17.24 -12.22 -20.73
CA GLN A 23 -17.28 -10.77 -20.81
C GLN A 23 -15.93 -10.19 -21.23
N SER A 24 -15.96 -9.02 -21.88
CA SER A 24 -14.74 -8.31 -22.28
C SER A 24 -13.95 -7.78 -21.08
N HIS A 25 -14.63 -7.40 -19.99
CA HIS A 25 -14.02 -6.83 -18.78
C HIS A 25 -14.26 -7.75 -17.58
N ILE A 26 -13.18 -8.26 -17.03
CA ILE A 26 -13.21 -9.22 -15.91
C ILE A 26 -12.56 -8.58 -14.68
N VAL A 27 -13.37 -8.30 -13.67
CA VAL A 27 -12.97 -7.60 -12.45
C VAL A 27 -12.90 -8.58 -11.29
N ALA A 28 -11.71 -8.82 -10.77
CA ALA A 28 -11.48 -9.59 -9.55
C ALA A 28 -11.17 -8.64 -8.39
N LYS A 29 -12.19 -8.33 -7.58
CA LYS A 29 -12.03 -7.55 -6.35
C LYS A 29 -12.12 -8.47 -5.12
N GLY A 30 -11.61 -8.00 -3.98
CA GLY A 30 -11.75 -8.78 -2.74
C GLY A 30 -10.62 -8.58 -1.76
N GLY A 31 -10.65 -9.33 -0.68
CA GLY A 31 -9.69 -9.24 0.41
C GLY A 31 -8.27 -9.64 0.03
N ARG A 32 -7.32 -9.24 0.86
CA ARG A 32 -5.93 -9.67 0.74
C ARG A 32 -5.83 -11.19 0.93
N SER A 33 -4.88 -11.82 0.25
CA SER A 33 -4.64 -13.27 0.28
C SER A 33 -5.77 -14.14 -0.29
N SER A 34 -6.62 -13.59 -1.17
CA SER A 34 -7.72 -14.32 -1.80
C SER A 34 -7.34 -15.01 -3.13
N MET A 35 -6.08 -14.95 -3.58
CA MET A 35 -5.56 -15.56 -4.83
C MET A 35 -6.01 -14.91 -6.15
N LYS A 36 -6.64 -13.75 -6.14
CA LYS A 36 -7.12 -13.05 -7.36
C LYS A 36 -6.08 -12.98 -8.48
N SER A 37 -4.94 -12.32 -8.19
CA SER A 37 -3.86 -12.12 -9.17
C SER A 37 -3.26 -13.44 -9.64
N SER A 38 -3.19 -14.45 -8.76
CA SER A 38 -2.68 -15.77 -9.11
C SER A 38 -3.55 -16.49 -10.12
N VAL A 39 -4.86 -16.45 -9.93
CA VAL A 39 -5.82 -17.08 -10.85
C VAL A 39 -5.84 -16.36 -12.20
N ILE A 40 -5.90 -15.02 -12.21
CA ILE A 40 -5.83 -14.25 -13.46
C ILE A 40 -4.53 -14.54 -14.20
N SER A 41 -3.39 -14.60 -13.51
CA SER A 41 -2.10 -14.88 -14.14
C SER A 41 -2.04 -16.26 -14.78
N MET A 42 -2.59 -17.30 -14.12
CA MET A 42 -2.70 -18.64 -14.72
C MET A 42 -3.63 -18.65 -15.93
N LYS A 43 -4.78 -17.96 -15.86
CA LYS A 43 -5.70 -17.85 -17.00
C LYS A 43 -5.03 -17.15 -18.18
N LEU A 44 -4.36 -16.03 -17.96
CA LEU A 44 -3.64 -15.30 -19.02
C LEU A 44 -2.57 -16.17 -19.69
N VAL A 45 -1.83 -16.97 -18.92
CA VAL A 45 -0.83 -17.88 -19.49
C VAL A 45 -1.49 -19.00 -20.30
N THR A 46 -2.60 -19.55 -19.81
CA THR A 46 -3.35 -20.61 -20.52
C THR A 46 -3.92 -20.08 -21.83
N ASP A 47 -4.65 -18.95 -21.79
CA ASP A 47 -5.27 -18.36 -22.98
C ASP A 47 -4.19 -17.93 -24.01
N PHE A 48 -3.06 -17.41 -23.53
CA PHE A 48 -1.91 -17.04 -24.36
C PHE A 48 -1.32 -18.26 -25.11
N LEU A 49 -1.23 -19.43 -24.48
CA LEU A 49 -0.71 -20.64 -25.13
C LEU A 49 -1.69 -21.21 -26.18
N GLU A 50 -2.98 -20.91 -26.07
CA GLU A 50 -4.00 -21.30 -27.05
C GLU A 50 -4.04 -20.36 -28.27
N ASP A 51 -3.46 -19.14 -28.18
CA ASP A 51 -3.44 -18.16 -29.27
C ASP A 51 -2.02 -17.81 -29.72
N GLU A 52 -1.59 -18.37 -30.86
CA GLU A 52 -0.26 -18.19 -31.39
C GLU A 52 0.08 -16.74 -31.80
N GLN A 53 -0.92 -15.88 -31.97
CA GLN A 53 -0.75 -14.47 -32.38
C GLN A 53 -1.06 -13.48 -31.25
N GLY A 54 -1.62 -13.93 -30.14
CA GLY A 54 -2.02 -13.12 -29.01
C GLY A 54 -0.81 -12.65 -28.18
N ASN A 55 -0.83 -11.39 -27.77
CA ASN A 55 0.09 -10.86 -26.77
C ASN A 55 -0.69 -10.37 -25.56
N VAL A 56 -0.06 -10.34 -24.41
CA VAL A 56 -0.64 -9.83 -23.17
C VAL A 56 0.11 -8.59 -22.72
N VAL A 57 -0.61 -7.53 -22.36
CA VAL A 57 -0.04 -6.32 -21.77
C VAL A 57 -0.39 -6.27 -20.29
N CYS A 58 0.64 -6.33 -19.45
CA CYS A 58 0.55 -6.32 -18.01
C CYS A 58 0.89 -4.93 -17.47
N LEU A 59 0.02 -4.35 -16.67
CA LEU A 59 0.01 -2.95 -16.30
C LEU A 59 -0.03 -2.78 -14.79
N ARG A 60 0.77 -1.86 -14.28
CA ARG A 60 0.72 -1.39 -12.91
C ARG A 60 0.92 0.13 -12.86
N LYS A 61 0.25 0.83 -11.94
CA LYS A 61 0.40 2.30 -11.84
C LYS A 61 1.86 2.68 -11.63
N VAL A 62 2.57 2.02 -10.73
CA VAL A 62 3.96 2.37 -10.36
C VAL A 62 4.96 1.43 -11.03
N GLY A 63 5.64 1.94 -12.08
CA GLY A 63 6.54 1.14 -12.92
C GLY A 63 7.72 0.50 -12.20
N LYS A 64 8.26 1.13 -11.16
CA LYS A 64 9.40 0.58 -10.38
C LYS A 64 9.11 -0.77 -9.70
N TYR A 65 7.84 -1.11 -9.48
CA TYR A 65 7.44 -2.37 -8.83
C TYR A 65 7.18 -3.52 -9.81
N LEU A 66 7.15 -3.26 -11.12
CA LEU A 66 6.84 -4.28 -12.14
C LEU A 66 7.72 -5.52 -12.03
N SER A 67 9.03 -5.34 -11.86
CA SER A 67 10.00 -6.46 -11.82
C SER A 67 9.88 -7.33 -10.58
N THR A 68 9.40 -6.78 -9.48
CA THR A 68 9.29 -7.46 -8.17
C THR A 68 7.88 -7.92 -7.84
N SER A 69 6.88 -7.53 -8.63
CA SER A 69 5.48 -7.93 -8.46
C SER A 69 4.95 -8.64 -9.70
N LEU A 70 4.37 -7.89 -10.63
CA LEU A 70 3.62 -8.41 -11.77
C LEU A 70 4.43 -9.34 -12.69
N TYR A 71 5.71 -9.01 -12.96
CA TYR A 71 6.58 -9.87 -13.73
C TYR A 71 6.82 -11.23 -13.03
N GLN A 72 7.10 -11.20 -11.73
CA GLN A 72 7.27 -12.43 -10.95
C GLN A 72 5.97 -13.21 -10.83
N GLN A 73 4.83 -12.53 -10.78
CA GLN A 73 3.52 -13.16 -10.74
C GLN A 73 3.22 -13.96 -12.03
N ILE A 74 3.48 -13.39 -13.20
CA ILE A 74 3.34 -14.10 -14.49
C ILE A 74 4.38 -15.23 -14.58
N GLN A 75 5.63 -14.99 -14.17
CA GLN A 75 6.67 -16.00 -14.13
C GLN A 75 6.26 -17.18 -13.23
N TRP A 76 5.72 -16.90 -12.05
CA TRP A 76 5.19 -17.92 -11.14
C TRP A 76 4.09 -18.76 -11.80
N ALA A 77 3.15 -18.11 -12.51
CA ALA A 77 2.08 -18.82 -13.22
C ALA A 77 2.63 -19.78 -14.29
N ILE A 78 3.62 -19.34 -15.08
CA ILE A 78 4.29 -20.16 -16.09
C ILE A 78 4.95 -21.40 -15.46
N TYR A 79 5.67 -21.23 -14.34
CA TYR A 79 6.29 -22.35 -13.61
C TYR A 79 5.24 -23.29 -12.99
N THR A 80 4.18 -22.71 -12.43
CA THR A 80 3.09 -23.50 -11.83
C THR A 80 2.37 -24.39 -12.85
N LEU A 81 2.22 -23.89 -14.08
CA LEU A 81 1.66 -24.65 -15.21
C LEU A 81 2.66 -25.62 -15.84
N GLY A 82 3.95 -25.54 -15.49
CA GLY A 82 5.00 -26.44 -15.98
C GLY A 82 5.41 -26.23 -17.43
N VAL A 83 5.25 -24.99 -17.92
CA VAL A 83 5.52 -24.60 -19.34
C VAL A 83 6.70 -23.65 -19.50
N GLU A 84 7.54 -23.53 -18.47
CA GLU A 84 8.67 -22.59 -18.44
C GLU A 84 9.68 -22.79 -19.58
N SER A 85 9.82 -24.02 -20.08
CA SER A 85 10.73 -24.33 -21.21
C SER A 85 10.31 -23.67 -22.52
N GLU A 86 9.04 -23.27 -22.65
CA GLU A 86 8.50 -22.60 -23.83
C GLU A 86 8.76 -21.09 -23.85
N PHE A 87 9.28 -20.53 -22.75
CA PHE A 87 9.44 -19.08 -22.59
C PHE A 87 10.91 -18.65 -22.47
N ILE A 88 11.14 -17.37 -22.81
CA ILE A 88 12.38 -16.64 -22.59
C ILE A 88 12.06 -15.48 -21.66
N PHE A 89 12.73 -15.42 -20.52
CA PHE A 89 12.54 -14.41 -19.49
C PHE A 89 13.53 -13.26 -19.63
N GLY A 90 13.11 -12.15 -20.27
CA GLY A 90 13.90 -10.94 -20.44
C GLY A 90 13.76 -9.98 -19.26
N LYS A 91 14.87 -9.39 -18.82
CA LYS A 91 14.89 -8.42 -17.71
C LYS A 91 15.10 -6.96 -18.15
N SER A 92 15.67 -6.76 -19.33
CA SER A 92 15.90 -5.43 -19.89
C SER A 92 15.79 -5.49 -21.42
N PRO A 93 14.66 -5.09 -22.02
CA PRO A 93 13.40 -4.70 -21.36
C PRO A 93 12.73 -5.86 -20.62
N LEU A 94 11.82 -5.51 -19.66
CA LEU A 94 10.96 -6.51 -19.01
C LEU A 94 9.98 -7.08 -20.04
N ILE A 95 10.20 -8.36 -20.42
CA ILE A 95 9.35 -9.06 -21.39
C ILE A 95 9.49 -10.57 -21.18
N ILE A 96 8.40 -11.30 -21.26
CA ILE A 96 8.42 -12.76 -21.26
C ILE A 96 7.92 -13.20 -22.65
N ARG A 97 8.81 -13.81 -23.43
CA ARG A 97 8.56 -14.15 -24.85
C ARG A 97 8.40 -15.64 -25.04
N HIS A 98 7.39 -16.05 -25.79
CA HIS A 98 7.24 -17.44 -26.21
C HIS A 98 8.25 -17.79 -27.32
N ARG A 99 8.96 -18.91 -27.17
CA ARG A 99 10.08 -19.28 -28.03
C ARG A 99 9.65 -19.55 -29.48
N ARG A 100 8.52 -20.22 -29.67
CA ARG A 100 8.06 -20.67 -30.99
C ARG A 100 7.38 -19.54 -31.77
N THR A 101 6.41 -18.85 -31.17
CA THR A 101 5.60 -17.84 -31.86
C THR A 101 6.25 -16.45 -31.88
N GLY A 102 7.09 -16.16 -30.89
CA GLY A 102 7.68 -14.83 -30.69
C GLY A 102 6.72 -13.80 -30.09
N THR A 103 5.47 -14.19 -29.79
CA THR A 103 4.51 -13.38 -29.00
C THR A 103 4.97 -13.27 -27.56
N ALA A 104 4.42 -12.32 -26.77
CA ALA A 104 4.98 -12.03 -25.47
C ALA A 104 3.99 -11.43 -24.48
N PHE A 105 4.37 -11.51 -23.21
CA PHE A 105 3.87 -10.67 -22.13
C PHE A 105 4.73 -9.42 -22.04
N TYR A 106 4.13 -8.25 -22.18
CA TYR A 106 4.74 -6.93 -22.06
C TYR A 106 4.38 -6.31 -20.73
N PHE A 107 5.31 -5.61 -20.08
CA PHE A 107 5.13 -5.04 -18.76
C PHE A 107 5.34 -3.53 -18.79
N TYR A 108 4.31 -2.74 -18.47
CA TYR A 108 4.37 -1.29 -18.50
C TYR A 108 3.93 -0.67 -17.17
N GLY A 109 4.70 0.34 -16.74
CA GLY A 109 4.27 1.25 -15.68
C GLY A 109 3.39 2.35 -16.27
N CYS A 110 2.35 2.72 -15.55
CA CYS A 110 1.42 3.77 -15.91
C CYS A 110 1.59 5.00 -14.99
N ASP A 111 2.84 5.29 -14.57
CA ASP A 111 3.15 6.53 -13.86
C ASP A 111 2.71 7.75 -14.69
N ASP A 112 2.80 7.62 -16.01
CA ASP A 112 2.28 8.56 -17.00
C ASP A 112 1.67 7.75 -18.18
N PRO A 113 0.35 7.49 -18.19
CA PRO A 113 -0.31 6.70 -19.21
C PRO A 113 -0.13 7.24 -20.64
N LEU A 114 0.05 8.55 -20.78
CA LEU A 114 0.24 9.18 -22.10
C LEU A 114 1.50 8.67 -22.83
N LYS A 115 2.50 8.20 -22.11
CA LYS A 115 3.72 7.59 -22.69
C LYS A 115 3.43 6.28 -23.40
N LEU A 116 2.31 5.61 -23.09
CA LEU A 116 1.92 4.36 -23.73
C LEU A 116 1.24 4.54 -25.09
N LYS A 117 0.80 5.75 -25.45
CA LYS A 117 0.06 6.04 -26.71
C LYS A 117 0.77 5.55 -27.99
N SER A 118 2.09 5.39 -27.96
CA SER A 118 2.89 4.87 -29.06
C SER A 118 3.36 3.43 -28.88
N ALA A 119 2.98 2.78 -27.78
CA ALA A 119 3.38 1.40 -27.51
C ALA A 119 2.74 0.46 -28.54
N LYS A 120 3.55 -0.48 -29.02
CA LYS A 120 3.13 -1.49 -30.02
C LYS A 120 3.72 -2.85 -29.65
N VAL A 121 2.97 -3.89 -29.94
CA VAL A 121 3.49 -5.26 -29.90
C VAL A 121 4.30 -5.54 -31.17
N ALA A 122 5.37 -6.31 -31.07
CA ALA A 122 6.26 -6.56 -32.19
C ALA A 122 5.66 -7.50 -33.24
N ARG A 123 4.76 -8.38 -32.85
CA ARG A 123 4.09 -9.39 -33.71
C ARG A 123 2.68 -9.63 -33.19
N GLY A 124 1.78 -10.05 -34.09
CA GLY A 124 0.40 -10.39 -33.73
C GLY A 124 -0.39 -9.18 -33.20
N TYR A 125 -1.23 -9.42 -32.22
CA TYR A 125 -2.14 -8.42 -31.67
C TYR A 125 -2.18 -8.51 -30.13
N VAL A 126 -2.78 -7.54 -29.46
CA VAL A 126 -3.02 -7.58 -28.02
C VAL A 126 -4.32 -8.33 -27.77
N MET A 127 -4.24 -9.50 -27.14
CA MET A 127 -5.39 -10.34 -26.78
C MET A 127 -5.94 -10.00 -25.40
N ALA A 128 -5.09 -9.50 -24.50
CA ALA A 128 -5.51 -9.16 -23.15
C ALA A 128 -4.69 -8.01 -22.55
N LEU A 129 -5.38 -7.23 -21.71
CA LEU A 129 -4.81 -6.24 -20.80
C LEU A 129 -4.99 -6.74 -19.37
N PHE A 130 -3.98 -6.57 -18.52
CA PHE A 130 -4.07 -6.91 -17.10
C PHE A 130 -3.64 -5.75 -16.21
N PHE A 131 -4.59 -5.10 -15.56
CA PHE A 131 -4.37 -4.05 -14.57
C PHE A 131 -4.25 -4.67 -13.17
N GLU A 132 -3.03 -4.82 -12.68
CA GLU A 132 -2.76 -5.27 -11.32
C GLU A 132 -2.76 -4.09 -10.36
N GLU A 133 -3.33 -4.29 -9.16
CA GLU A 133 -3.57 -3.24 -8.16
C GLU A 133 -4.30 -2.04 -8.78
N ALA A 134 -5.41 -2.33 -9.49
CA ALA A 134 -6.16 -1.33 -10.26
C ALA A 134 -6.60 -0.11 -9.43
N ALA A 135 -6.78 -0.26 -8.12
CA ALA A 135 -7.08 0.84 -7.21
C ALA A 135 -5.93 1.88 -7.07
N GLU A 136 -4.70 1.53 -7.47
CA GLU A 136 -3.56 2.47 -7.44
C GLU A 136 -3.59 3.49 -8.60
N PHE A 137 -4.39 3.26 -9.65
CA PHE A 137 -4.54 4.19 -10.78
C PHE A 137 -5.27 5.46 -10.33
N SER A 138 -5.04 6.58 -11.03
CA SER A 138 -5.52 7.89 -10.58
C SER A 138 -7.01 8.10 -10.85
N GLY A 139 -7.59 7.37 -11.79
CA GLY A 139 -8.99 7.47 -12.19
C GLY A 139 -9.29 6.60 -13.40
N VAL A 140 -10.52 6.60 -13.84
CA VAL A 140 -10.98 5.88 -15.03
C VAL A 140 -10.27 6.37 -16.30
N GLU A 141 -9.90 7.63 -16.35
CA GLU A 141 -9.20 8.22 -17.50
C GLU A 141 -7.84 7.55 -17.75
N ASP A 142 -7.14 7.11 -16.70
CA ASP A 142 -5.90 6.34 -16.86
C ASP A 142 -6.16 5.00 -17.56
N ILE A 143 -7.29 4.35 -17.23
CA ILE A 143 -7.72 3.08 -17.83
C ILE A 143 -8.08 3.30 -19.29
N ASP A 144 -8.95 4.29 -19.59
CA ASP A 144 -9.42 4.62 -20.94
C ASP A 144 -8.24 4.91 -21.88
N ILE A 145 -7.22 5.68 -21.44
CA ILE A 145 -6.03 5.96 -22.25
C ILE A 145 -5.28 4.68 -22.65
N VAL A 146 -5.19 3.72 -21.74
CA VAL A 146 -4.53 2.44 -21.99
C VAL A 146 -5.38 1.59 -22.94
N GLU A 147 -6.68 1.47 -22.68
CA GLU A 147 -7.60 0.73 -23.53
C GLU A 147 -7.63 1.32 -24.96
N ASP A 148 -7.78 2.61 -25.12
CA ASP A 148 -7.69 3.32 -26.40
C ASP A 148 -6.38 3.06 -27.14
N THR A 149 -5.30 2.80 -26.40
CA THR A 149 -4.00 2.50 -27.02
C THR A 149 -3.95 1.10 -27.61
N PHE A 150 -4.48 0.10 -26.91
CA PHE A 150 -4.27 -1.30 -27.24
C PHE A 150 -5.48 -2.00 -27.86
N ILE A 151 -6.70 -1.44 -27.74
CA ILE A 151 -7.95 -2.01 -28.32
C ILE A 151 -8.23 -1.50 -29.73
N ARG A 152 -7.41 -0.59 -30.27
CA ARG A 152 -7.63 0.06 -31.60
C ARG A 152 -7.73 -0.89 -32.77
N GLN A 153 -7.12 -2.03 -32.68
CA GLN A 153 -6.99 -2.93 -33.82
C GLN A 153 -8.11 -3.98 -33.75
N GLU A 154 -9.06 -3.86 -34.62
CA GLU A 154 -10.08 -4.89 -34.82
C GLU A 154 -9.44 -6.12 -35.45
N ILE A 155 -9.71 -7.31 -34.89
CA ILE A 155 -9.31 -8.59 -35.40
C ILE A 155 -10.56 -9.43 -35.51
N GLU A 156 -10.87 -9.86 -36.72
CA GLU A 156 -12.07 -10.59 -37.03
C GLU A 156 -12.29 -11.79 -36.08
N GLY A 157 -13.43 -11.79 -35.40
CA GLY A 157 -13.84 -12.83 -34.47
C GLY A 157 -13.08 -12.87 -33.14
N LYS A 158 -12.30 -11.84 -32.79
CA LYS A 158 -11.54 -11.75 -31.54
C LYS A 158 -11.76 -10.43 -30.82
N GLU A 159 -11.87 -10.50 -29.52
CA GLU A 159 -12.06 -9.38 -28.63
C GLU A 159 -10.92 -9.30 -27.63
N VAL A 160 -10.44 -8.10 -27.31
CA VAL A 160 -9.44 -7.89 -26.28
C VAL A 160 -10.09 -8.06 -24.91
N LYS A 161 -9.57 -8.96 -24.09
CA LYS A 161 -10.03 -9.16 -22.71
C LYS A 161 -9.29 -8.23 -21.75
N VAL A 162 -10.02 -7.55 -20.88
CA VAL A 162 -9.46 -6.62 -19.90
C VAL A 162 -9.68 -7.17 -18.49
N TYR A 163 -8.57 -7.41 -17.79
CA TYR A 163 -8.58 -7.97 -16.44
C TYR A 163 -8.17 -6.91 -15.43
N PHE A 164 -8.92 -6.82 -14.33
CA PHE A 164 -8.60 -5.96 -13.19
C PHE A 164 -8.47 -6.80 -11.93
N ALA A 165 -7.38 -6.62 -11.18
CA ALA A 165 -7.22 -7.19 -9.85
C ALA A 165 -6.93 -6.10 -8.84
N TYR A 166 -7.71 -6.02 -7.76
CA TYR A 166 -7.47 -5.04 -6.70
C TYR A 166 -8.15 -5.42 -5.37
N ASN A 167 -7.65 -4.82 -4.30
CA ASN A 167 -8.35 -4.79 -3.02
C ASN A 167 -9.15 -3.49 -2.95
N PRO A 168 -10.47 -3.53 -2.67
CA PRO A 168 -11.28 -2.33 -2.59
C PRO A 168 -10.72 -1.36 -1.54
N PRO A 169 -10.53 -0.07 -1.86
CA PRO A 169 -10.34 0.96 -0.86
C PRO A 169 -11.52 0.97 0.13
N ARG A 170 -11.26 1.30 1.40
CA ARG A 170 -12.33 1.38 2.40
C ARG A 170 -13.29 2.54 2.17
N ASN A 171 -12.81 3.61 1.51
CA ASN A 171 -13.63 4.75 1.14
C ASN A 171 -14.62 4.38 0.03
N PRO A 172 -15.96 4.45 0.25
CA PRO A 172 -16.96 4.15 -0.76
C PRO A 172 -16.91 5.10 -1.96
N TYR A 173 -16.45 6.32 -1.75
CA TYR A 173 -16.33 7.37 -2.79
C TYR A 173 -14.98 7.34 -3.51
N SER A 174 -14.15 6.34 -3.27
CA SER A 174 -12.98 6.10 -4.11
C SER A 174 -13.41 5.81 -5.54
N TRP A 175 -12.74 6.44 -6.53
CA TRP A 175 -13.09 6.35 -7.95
C TRP A 175 -13.36 4.93 -8.42
N ILE A 176 -12.55 3.95 -7.99
CA ILE A 176 -12.70 2.56 -8.43
C ILE A 176 -13.93 1.88 -7.82
N ASN A 177 -14.31 2.22 -6.57
CA ASN A 177 -15.49 1.68 -5.95
C ASN A 177 -16.76 2.20 -6.64
N GLU A 178 -16.84 3.52 -6.91
CA GLU A 178 -17.94 4.13 -7.64
C GLU A 178 -18.01 3.63 -9.09
N TRP A 179 -16.86 3.56 -9.78
CA TRP A 179 -16.79 3.08 -11.13
C TRP A 179 -17.33 1.65 -11.26
N ILE A 180 -16.85 0.71 -10.43
CA ILE A 180 -17.29 -0.68 -10.47
C ILE A 180 -18.73 -0.86 -9.99
N GLU A 181 -19.21 -0.02 -9.06
CA GLU A 181 -20.63 -0.04 -8.69
C GLU A 181 -21.54 0.30 -9.87
N ASN A 182 -21.16 1.30 -10.67
CA ASN A 182 -21.86 1.68 -11.89
C ASN A 182 -21.79 0.60 -13.00
N LYS A 183 -20.80 -0.30 -12.93
CA LYS A 183 -20.61 -1.40 -13.89
C LYS A 183 -21.30 -2.72 -13.50
N LYS A 184 -21.98 -2.80 -12.38
CA LYS A 184 -22.64 -4.04 -11.92
C LYS A 184 -23.66 -4.63 -12.89
N ASN A 185 -24.35 -3.79 -13.63
CA ASN A 185 -25.38 -4.22 -14.58
C ASN A 185 -24.94 -4.06 -16.04
N ASP A 186 -23.70 -3.74 -16.29
CA ASP A 186 -23.13 -3.63 -17.62
C ASP A 186 -22.83 -5.04 -18.15
N PRO A 187 -23.44 -5.49 -19.27
CA PRO A 187 -23.28 -6.85 -19.76
C PRO A 187 -21.84 -7.21 -20.16
N ASP A 188 -21.00 -6.20 -20.41
CA ASP A 188 -19.61 -6.37 -20.81
C ASP A 188 -18.69 -6.61 -19.60
N TYR A 189 -19.22 -6.48 -18.36
CA TYR A 189 -18.46 -6.61 -17.13
C TYR A 189 -18.84 -7.85 -16.35
N PHE A 190 -17.86 -8.68 -16.02
CA PHE A 190 -17.97 -9.73 -15.00
C PHE A 190 -17.25 -9.32 -13.72
N ILE A 191 -17.99 -9.17 -12.62
CA ILE A 191 -17.43 -8.73 -11.33
C ILE A 191 -17.40 -9.90 -10.36
N HIS A 192 -16.20 -10.32 -9.98
CA HIS A 192 -15.94 -11.39 -9.02
C HIS A 192 -15.42 -10.82 -7.70
N HIS A 193 -15.95 -11.34 -6.59
CA HIS A 193 -15.47 -11.03 -5.25
C HIS A 193 -14.90 -12.28 -4.58
N SER A 194 -13.73 -12.16 -3.95
CA SER A 194 -13.09 -13.28 -3.26
C SER A 194 -12.40 -12.85 -1.97
N THR A 195 -12.33 -13.77 -1.03
CA THR A 195 -11.70 -13.60 0.28
C THR A 195 -10.77 -14.77 0.58
N TYR A 196 -9.96 -14.64 1.63
CA TYR A 196 -9.16 -15.78 2.10
C TYR A 196 -10.02 -16.95 2.63
N MET A 197 -11.28 -16.69 3.02
CA MET A 197 -12.24 -17.70 3.52
C MET A 197 -12.70 -18.64 2.42
N ASP A 198 -12.52 -18.26 1.16
CA ASP A 198 -12.81 -19.10 -0.01
C ASP A 198 -11.74 -20.18 -0.23
N ASP A 199 -10.64 -20.15 0.51
CA ASP A 199 -9.56 -21.13 0.42
C ASP A 199 -9.95 -22.48 1.03
N LYS A 200 -10.72 -23.24 0.28
CA LYS A 200 -11.14 -24.60 0.65
C LYS A 200 -10.07 -25.67 0.37
N LYS A 201 -9.08 -25.34 -0.47
CA LYS A 201 -7.99 -26.26 -0.84
C LYS A 201 -6.74 -26.13 0.01
N GLY A 202 -6.68 -25.13 0.89
CA GLY A 202 -5.57 -24.95 1.83
C GLY A 202 -4.29 -24.41 1.19
N PHE A 203 -4.41 -23.50 0.21
CA PHE A 203 -3.26 -22.82 -0.39
C PHE A 203 -2.57 -21.85 0.58
N LEU A 204 -3.34 -21.29 1.53
CA LEU A 204 -2.79 -20.42 2.56
C LEU A 204 -2.17 -21.23 3.69
N SER A 205 -0.99 -20.79 4.14
CA SER A 205 -0.34 -21.38 5.29
C SER A 205 -1.16 -21.14 6.58
N GLN A 206 -1.10 -22.10 7.51
CA GLN A 206 -1.72 -21.96 8.82
C GLN A 206 -1.16 -20.74 9.60
N GLN A 207 0.09 -20.36 9.34
CA GLN A 207 0.68 -19.16 9.92
C GLN A 207 -0.03 -17.89 9.42
N MET A 208 -0.34 -17.82 8.12
CA MET A 208 -1.07 -16.68 7.54
C MET A 208 -2.49 -16.61 8.07
N ILE A 209 -3.19 -17.75 8.15
CA ILE A 209 -4.54 -17.81 8.73
C ILE A 209 -4.54 -17.30 10.17
N ARG A 210 -3.62 -17.79 11.03
CA ARG A 210 -3.50 -17.30 12.41
C ARG A 210 -3.23 -15.78 12.49
N LYS A 211 -2.43 -15.24 11.55
CA LYS A 211 -2.20 -13.80 11.47
C LYS A 211 -3.51 -13.06 11.17
N ILE A 212 -4.27 -13.53 10.19
CA ILE A 212 -5.55 -12.91 9.79
C ILE A 212 -6.56 -12.94 10.94
N GLU A 213 -6.69 -14.07 11.63
CA GLU A 213 -7.61 -14.22 12.76
C GLU A 213 -7.26 -13.29 13.94
N LYS A 214 -5.98 -12.95 14.14
CA LYS A 214 -5.61 -11.94 15.13
C LYS A 214 -6.20 -10.56 14.81
N TYR A 215 -6.18 -10.14 13.54
CA TYR A 215 -6.84 -8.89 13.15
C TYR A 215 -8.33 -8.92 13.44
N LYS A 216 -8.99 -10.03 13.17
CA LYS A 216 -10.42 -10.20 13.45
C LYS A 216 -10.77 -9.99 14.92
N ILE A 217 -9.87 -10.39 15.83
CA ILE A 217 -10.04 -10.23 17.28
C ILE A 217 -9.76 -8.78 17.71
N HIS A 218 -8.71 -8.16 17.16
CA HIS A 218 -8.26 -6.85 17.60
C HIS A 218 -8.98 -5.68 16.93
N ASP A 219 -9.30 -5.82 15.63
CA ASP A 219 -9.97 -4.80 14.81
C ASP A 219 -10.84 -5.45 13.75
N LEU A 220 -12.11 -5.65 14.09
CA LEU A 220 -13.07 -6.30 13.20
C LEU A 220 -13.28 -5.50 11.90
N ASP A 221 -13.33 -4.17 11.99
CA ASP A 221 -13.57 -3.32 10.82
C ASP A 221 -12.35 -3.34 9.89
N TYR A 222 -11.13 -3.26 10.43
CA TYR A 222 -9.93 -3.45 9.62
C TYR A 222 -9.90 -4.84 8.96
N TRP A 223 -10.27 -5.90 9.69
CA TRP A 223 -10.34 -7.25 9.15
C TRP A 223 -11.38 -7.36 8.02
N ARG A 224 -12.58 -6.79 8.20
CA ARG A 224 -13.63 -6.78 7.16
C ARG A 224 -13.15 -6.08 5.90
N TRP A 225 -12.51 -4.93 6.05
CA TRP A 225 -11.94 -4.21 4.92
C TRP A 225 -10.79 -4.97 4.27
N MET A 226 -9.70 -5.22 5.02
CA MET A 226 -8.43 -5.72 4.47
C MET A 226 -8.53 -7.16 3.96
N TYR A 227 -9.21 -8.03 4.70
CA TYR A 227 -9.29 -9.46 4.40
C TYR A 227 -10.66 -9.91 3.88
N GLY A 228 -11.73 -9.22 4.26
CA GLY A 228 -13.06 -9.40 3.69
C GLY A 228 -13.25 -8.70 2.34
N GLY A 229 -12.44 -7.68 2.05
CA GLY A 229 -12.58 -6.87 0.83
C GLY A 229 -13.88 -6.05 0.82
N GLU A 230 -14.38 -5.69 2.01
CA GLU A 230 -15.57 -4.88 2.18
C GLU A 230 -15.25 -3.39 2.11
N VAL A 231 -16.18 -2.61 1.58
CA VAL A 231 -16.13 -1.15 1.61
C VAL A 231 -16.90 -0.70 2.85
N ILE A 232 -16.19 -0.30 3.91
CA ILE A 232 -16.79 -0.06 5.23
C ILE A 232 -16.94 1.42 5.60
N GLY A 233 -16.45 2.33 4.76
CA GLY A 233 -16.40 3.77 5.05
C GLY A 233 -15.21 4.15 5.94
N LEU A 234 -15.06 5.45 6.18
CA LEU A 234 -13.93 6.00 6.95
C LEU A 234 -14.30 6.25 8.43
N GLY A 235 -15.57 6.49 8.73
CA GLY A 235 -16.01 6.99 10.04
C GLY A 235 -15.61 8.46 10.25
N ASP A 236 -15.90 9.02 11.42
CA ASP A 236 -15.57 10.41 11.76
C ASP A 236 -14.13 10.53 12.26
N MET A 237 -13.70 9.61 13.11
CA MET A 237 -12.34 9.57 13.69
C MET A 237 -11.38 8.81 12.80
N VAL A 238 -10.15 9.35 12.67
CA VAL A 238 -9.10 8.71 11.87
C VAL A 238 -8.59 7.43 12.53
N TYR A 239 -8.43 7.45 13.87
CA TYR A 239 -7.90 6.31 14.62
C TYR A 239 -8.87 5.82 15.69
N ASN A 240 -8.92 4.50 15.86
CA ASN A 240 -9.57 3.87 17.00
C ASN A 240 -8.61 3.91 18.21
N MET A 241 -8.91 4.71 19.20
CA MET A 241 -8.05 4.89 20.38
C MET A 241 -7.86 3.63 21.22
N ASN A 242 -8.75 2.64 21.09
CA ASN A 242 -8.58 1.34 21.76
C ASN A 242 -7.38 0.54 21.24
N HIS A 243 -6.85 0.90 20.07
CA HIS A 243 -5.67 0.27 19.47
C HIS A 243 -4.35 0.92 19.92
N ILE A 244 -4.39 2.07 20.59
CA ILE A 244 -3.24 2.74 21.18
C ILE A 244 -3.15 2.32 22.64
N GLN A 245 -2.19 1.45 22.93
CA GLN A 245 -2.05 0.88 24.27
C GLN A 245 -1.06 1.72 25.10
N GLU A 246 -1.52 2.26 26.23
CA GLU A 246 -0.65 2.98 27.15
C GLU A 246 -0.02 2.00 28.15
N ILE A 247 1.31 2.07 28.35
CA ILE A 247 2.09 1.23 29.26
C ILE A 247 2.82 2.10 30.30
N ASP A 248 2.90 1.60 31.52
CA ASP A 248 3.55 2.34 32.63
C ASP A 248 5.08 2.18 32.58
N GLU A 249 5.59 1.04 32.07
CA GLU A 249 7.00 0.72 31.93
C GLU A 249 7.28 -0.10 30.67
N LEU A 250 8.53 -0.14 30.25
CA LEU A 250 8.96 -0.95 29.12
C LEU A 250 8.81 -2.44 29.42
N PRO A 251 8.34 -3.26 28.45
CA PRO A 251 8.22 -4.70 28.66
C PRO A 251 9.59 -5.35 28.95
N ASN A 252 9.69 -6.11 30.03
CA ASN A 252 10.94 -6.78 30.43
C ASN A 252 11.37 -7.92 29.48
N ASP A 253 10.43 -8.43 28.67
CA ASP A 253 10.60 -9.55 27.76
C ASP A 253 10.69 -9.14 26.28
N ASP A 254 10.86 -7.84 26.01
CA ASP A 254 10.88 -7.29 24.64
C ASP A 254 11.91 -6.15 24.49
N ASP A 255 13.16 -6.53 24.28
CA ASP A 255 14.28 -5.59 24.18
C ASP A 255 14.13 -4.61 23.01
N ILE A 256 14.49 -3.36 23.26
CA ILE A 256 14.62 -2.34 22.21
C ILE A 256 15.80 -2.72 21.31
N ILE A 257 15.55 -2.83 19.98
CA ILE A 257 16.60 -3.04 18.97
C ILE A 257 17.21 -1.70 18.55
N LEU A 258 16.36 -0.73 18.21
CA LEU A 258 16.76 0.59 17.76
C LEU A 258 15.75 1.65 18.17
N ILE A 259 16.16 2.91 18.12
CA ILE A 259 15.32 4.07 18.34
C ILE A 259 15.41 4.98 17.10
N ASP A 260 14.27 5.33 16.54
CA ASP A 260 14.15 6.31 15.46
C ASP A 260 13.56 7.61 16.00
N THR A 261 13.78 8.72 15.30
CA THR A 261 13.02 9.95 15.51
C THR A 261 12.30 10.37 14.26
N THR A 262 11.15 10.98 14.46
CA THR A 262 10.37 11.61 13.39
C THR A 262 9.88 12.97 13.83
N SER A 263 9.80 13.91 12.90
CA SER A 263 9.49 15.30 13.20
C SER A 263 8.43 15.85 12.26
N ASP A 264 7.45 16.54 12.83
CA ASP A 264 6.59 17.47 12.13
C ASP A 264 6.83 18.88 12.65
N THR A 265 6.97 19.86 11.75
CA THR A 265 7.47 21.17 12.12
C THR A 265 6.66 22.27 11.48
N GLY A 266 6.20 23.18 12.29
CA GLY A 266 5.22 24.19 11.89
C GLY A 266 5.72 25.65 11.95
N HIS A 267 6.99 25.93 11.96
CA HIS A 267 7.57 27.26 11.96
C HIS A 267 6.94 28.23 13.00
N GLN A 268 6.55 29.43 12.54
CA GLN A 268 6.04 30.50 13.41
C GLN A 268 4.52 30.41 13.68
N VAL A 269 3.81 29.56 13.02
CA VAL A 269 2.33 29.49 13.05
C VAL A 269 1.83 28.28 13.78
N SER A 270 2.37 27.11 13.50
CA SER A 270 1.94 25.83 14.05
C SER A 270 3.02 25.17 14.92
N ALA A 271 2.68 24.13 15.63
CA ALA A 271 3.59 23.49 16.57
C ALA A 271 4.74 22.74 15.87
N THR A 272 5.82 22.53 16.61
CA THR A 272 6.94 21.67 16.23
C THR A 272 6.98 20.50 17.19
N THR A 273 6.98 19.29 16.67
CA THR A 273 7.06 18.06 17.46
C THR A 273 8.15 17.12 16.96
N HIS A 274 8.74 16.40 17.91
CA HIS A 274 9.66 15.29 17.64
C HIS A 274 9.26 14.10 18.48
N LEU A 275 9.16 12.93 17.85
CA LEU A 275 8.81 11.67 18.50
C LEU A 275 10.03 10.77 18.55
N ALA A 276 10.31 10.14 19.70
CA ALA A 276 11.28 9.07 19.86
C ALA A 276 10.54 7.73 19.89
N LEU A 277 10.77 6.89 18.89
CA LEU A 277 10.04 5.64 18.68
C LEU A 277 11.02 4.46 18.70
N ALA A 278 10.82 3.55 19.64
CA ALA A 278 11.59 2.32 19.74
C ALA A 278 10.97 1.22 18.87
N PHE A 279 11.83 0.46 18.19
CA PHE A 279 11.48 -0.80 17.55
C PHE A 279 12.09 -1.96 18.34
N THR A 280 11.29 -2.98 18.65
CA THR A 280 11.66 -4.04 19.58
C THR A 280 11.88 -5.39 18.91
N LYS A 281 12.46 -6.36 19.65
CA LYS A 281 12.66 -7.75 19.18
C LYS A 281 11.37 -8.44 18.76
N LYS A 282 10.27 -8.20 19.45
CA LYS A 282 8.94 -8.73 19.10
C LYS A 282 8.28 -7.94 17.96
N ARG A 283 9.02 -6.97 17.39
CA ARG A 283 8.54 -6.09 16.28
C ARG A 283 7.45 -5.13 16.73
N ASN A 284 7.38 -4.80 18.00
CA ASN A 284 6.53 -3.75 18.53
C ASN A 284 7.16 -2.36 18.30
N VAL A 285 6.32 -1.36 18.28
CA VAL A 285 6.70 0.06 18.25
C VAL A 285 6.27 0.70 19.56
N ILE A 286 7.18 1.36 20.25
CA ILE A 286 6.88 2.02 21.52
C ILE A 286 7.26 3.50 21.40
N LEU A 287 6.29 4.41 21.61
CA LEU A 287 6.57 5.82 21.78
C LEU A 287 7.22 6.03 23.15
N LEU A 288 8.48 6.40 23.14
CA LEU A 288 9.29 6.60 24.35
C LEU A 288 9.16 8.00 24.92
N ASP A 289 9.27 9.02 24.05
CA ASP A 289 9.27 10.42 24.45
C ASP A 289 8.77 11.32 23.31
N THR A 290 8.10 12.41 23.68
CA THR A 290 7.61 13.43 22.77
C THR A 290 8.16 14.80 23.16
N TYR A 291 8.85 15.47 22.23
CA TYR A 291 9.08 16.91 22.31
C TYR A 291 7.93 17.64 21.63
N TYR A 292 7.41 18.67 22.27
CA TYR A 292 6.34 19.49 21.70
C TYR A 292 6.53 20.98 22.05
N TYR A 293 6.58 21.81 21.02
CA TYR A 293 6.62 23.25 21.17
C TYR A 293 5.50 23.89 20.34
N SER A 294 4.56 24.57 20.99
CA SER A 294 3.55 25.39 20.32
C SER A 294 3.91 26.86 20.41
N PRO A 295 3.96 27.59 19.29
CA PRO A 295 4.14 29.07 19.29
C PRO A 295 2.84 29.81 19.61
N ALA A 296 1.71 29.11 19.71
CA ALA A 296 0.40 29.71 20.01
C ALA A 296 0.46 30.49 21.33
N ASN A 297 -0.12 31.70 21.36
CA ASN A 297 -0.20 32.57 22.53
C ASN A 297 1.18 33.04 23.07
N LYS A 298 2.28 32.84 22.33
CA LYS A 298 3.60 33.34 22.73
C LYS A 298 3.91 34.66 22.04
N VAL A 299 4.31 35.66 22.85
CA VAL A 299 4.72 36.98 22.35
C VAL A 299 6.03 36.85 21.55
N VAL A 300 6.97 36.05 22.06
CA VAL A 300 8.26 35.80 21.39
C VAL A 300 8.26 34.32 20.98
N LYS A 301 8.39 34.10 19.68
CA LYS A 301 8.45 32.76 19.10
C LYS A 301 9.88 32.31 18.91
N LYS A 302 10.14 31.00 19.07
CA LYS A 302 11.49 30.46 18.89
C LYS A 302 11.95 30.60 17.44
N ALA A 303 13.17 31.03 17.27
CA ALA A 303 13.86 31.02 15.98
C ALA A 303 14.29 29.59 15.60
N PRO A 304 14.58 29.29 14.32
CA PRO A 304 15.08 27.99 13.90
C PRO A 304 16.34 27.53 14.68
N SER A 305 17.22 28.44 15.07
CA SER A 305 18.41 28.12 15.88
C SER A 305 18.06 27.68 17.32
N GLU A 306 17.01 28.25 17.91
CA GLU A 306 16.53 27.83 19.23
C GLU A 306 15.83 26.46 19.17
N LEU A 307 15.03 26.23 18.11
CA LEU A 307 14.43 24.94 17.87
C LEU A 307 15.47 23.85 17.57
N SER A 308 16.55 24.22 16.86
CA SER A 308 17.70 23.33 16.62
C SER A 308 18.39 22.93 17.91
N LYS A 309 18.57 23.87 18.83
CA LYS A 309 19.12 23.63 20.18
C LYS A 309 18.20 22.72 21.00
N ASP A 310 16.90 23.01 21.02
CA ASP A 310 15.92 22.19 21.74
C ASP A 310 15.92 20.72 21.21
N PHE A 311 15.98 20.57 19.89
CA PHE A 311 16.05 19.26 19.26
C PHE A 311 17.27 18.46 19.77
N LYS A 312 18.43 19.11 19.81
CA LYS A 312 19.66 18.46 20.28
C LYS A 312 19.59 18.09 21.76
N GLU A 313 19.16 19.05 22.61
CA GLU A 313 19.00 18.81 24.04
C GLU A 313 18.02 17.66 24.34
N TRP A 314 16.90 17.64 23.60
CA TRP A 314 15.92 16.56 23.69
C TRP A 314 16.52 15.22 23.25
N GLN A 315 17.20 15.16 22.11
CA GLN A 315 17.86 13.93 21.66
C GLN A 315 18.86 13.41 22.70
N ASP A 316 19.71 14.30 23.24
CA ASP A 316 20.70 13.93 24.24
C ASP A 316 20.03 13.38 25.51
N SER A 317 18.88 13.92 25.89
CA SER A 317 18.11 13.40 27.03
C SER A 317 17.60 11.98 26.79
N VAL A 318 17.09 11.70 25.59
CA VAL A 318 16.62 10.36 25.19
C VAL A 318 17.78 9.38 25.12
N VAL A 319 18.88 9.76 24.48
CA VAL A 319 20.10 8.93 24.38
C VAL A 319 20.63 8.59 25.78
N LYS A 320 20.66 9.56 26.68
CA LYS A 320 21.09 9.33 28.07
C LYS A 320 20.16 8.37 28.83
N MET A 321 18.84 8.51 28.64
CA MET A 321 17.83 7.72 29.34
C MET A 321 17.86 6.26 28.91
N TYR A 322 17.96 5.99 27.60
CA TYR A 322 17.85 4.64 27.04
C TYR A 322 19.21 4.02 26.67
N ASN A 323 20.31 4.78 26.80
CA ASN A 323 21.67 4.38 26.42
C ASN A 323 21.74 3.86 24.96
N ARG A 324 21.04 4.56 24.04
CA ARG A 324 20.99 4.23 22.61
C ARG A 324 20.95 5.50 21.76
N TYR A 325 21.71 5.49 20.68
CA TYR A 325 21.66 6.54 19.67
C TYR A 325 20.47 6.33 18.72
N PHE A 326 20.04 7.40 18.08
CA PHE A 326 19.01 7.34 17.04
C PHE A 326 19.57 6.68 15.77
N ASP A 327 18.79 5.73 15.19
CA ASP A 327 19.15 5.02 13.97
C ASP A 327 18.71 5.85 12.76
N LYS A 328 17.41 6.05 12.57
CA LYS A 328 16.84 6.82 11.50
C LYS A 328 16.17 8.09 12.04
N GLN A 329 16.34 9.19 11.31
CA GLN A 329 15.84 10.50 11.72
C GLN A 329 15.07 11.13 10.58
N THR A 330 13.74 11.08 10.65
CA THR A 330 12.83 11.51 9.58
C THR A 330 12.19 12.85 9.87
N ILE A 331 11.94 13.65 8.84
CA ILE A 331 11.29 14.96 8.95
C ILE A 331 10.34 15.17 7.76
N ASP A 332 9.36 16.08 7.92
CA ASP A 332 8.52 16.51 6.81
C ASP A 332 9.38 17.02 5.63
N SER A 333 9.04 16.57 4.43
CA SER A 333 9.77 16.94 3.20
C SER A 333 9.69 18.44 2.87
N ALA A 334 8.63 19.11 3.30
CA ALA A 334 8.46 20.55 3.10
C ALA A 334 9.36 21.40 4.02
N GLU A 335 9.90 20.79 5.10
CA GLU A 335 10.67 21.51 6.11
C GLU A 335 12.17 21.58 5.77
N GLY A 336 12.56 22.68 5.12
CA GLY A 336 13.96 22.93 4.77
C GLY A 336 14.74 23.75 5.80
N ALA A 337 14.11 24.71 6.46
CA ALA A 337 14.81 25.68 7.30
C ALA A 337 15.37 25.04 8.57
N LEU A 338 14.55 24.37 9.36
CA LEU A 338 14.99 23.72 10.59
C LEU A 338 15.94 22.55 10.29
N ARG A 339 15.66 21.77 9.24
CA ARG A 339 16.55 20.70 8.79
C ARG A 339 17.97 21.20 8.47
N ASN A 340 18.08 22.29 7.71
CA ASN A 340 19.35 22.87 7.37
C ASN A 340 20.05 23.49 8.60
N GLN A 341 19.29 24.11 9.52
CA GLN A 341 19.84 24.66 10.76
C GLN A 341 20.41 23.55 11.64
N ILE A 342 19.69 22.45 11.86
CA ILE A 342 20.17 21.31 12.65
C ILE A 342 21.43 20.69 12.03
N PHE A 343 21.48 20.59 10.70
CA PHE A 343 22.68 20.09 10.03
C PHE A 343 23.88 21.05 10.22
N LYS A 344 23.64 22.34 10.09
CA LYS A 344 24.69 23.37 10.29
C LYS A 344 25.23 23.36 11.71
N ASP A 345 24.35 23.23 12.71
CA ASP A 345 24.73 23.36 14.13
C ASP A 345 25.38 22.08 14.67
N TYR A 346 24.92 20.90 14.22
CA TYR A 346 25.28 19.62 14.83
C TYR A 346 25.72 18.54 13.86
N GLY A 347 25.72 18.79 12.54
CA GLY A 347 26.05 17.78 11.52
C GLY A 347 25.01 16.67 11.39
N ILE A 348 23.84 16.79 12.05
CA ILE A 348 22.77 15.78 12.02
C ILE A 348 21.97 15.92 10.72
N ARG A 349 21.88 14.83 9.97
CA ARG A 349 21.10 14.77 8.71
C ARG A 349 19.73 14.17 8.96
N LEU A 350 18.69 15.01 8.87
CA LEU A 350 17.32 14.55 8.89
C LEU A 350 16.88 14.12 7.47
N HIS A 351 16.25 12.95 7.38
CA HIS A 351 15.77 12.37 6.13
C HIS A 351 14.36 12.91 5.79
N PRO A 352 14.17 13.62 4.66
CA PRO A 352 12.84 14.08 4.29
C PRO A 352 11.99 12.94 3.77
N ILE A 353 10.77 12.78 4.32
CA ILE A 353 9.85 11.73 3.86
C ILE A 353 9.29 12.03 2.48
N ALA A 354 9.17 11.00 1.64
CA ALA A 354 8.41 11.05 0.40
C ALA A 354 6.91 10.94 0.69
N LYS A 355 6.16 12.04 0.54
CA LYS A 355 4.72 12.07 0.77
C LYS A 355 3.96 11.36 -0.35
N LYS A 356 2.90 10.65 0.03
CA LYS A 356 1.87 10.04 -0.82
C LYS A 356 0.52 10.69 -0.53
N LYS A 357 -0.59 10.18 -1.10
CA LYS A 357 -1.95 10.54 -0.67
C LYS A 357 -2.08 10.33 0.83
N LYS A 358 -2.70 11.29 1.52
CA LYS A 358 -2.82 11.26 2.99
C LYS A 358 -3.57 10.04 3.49
N ILE A 359 -4.62 9.64 2.78
CA ILE A 359 -5.41 8.46 3.12
C ILE A 359 -4.56 7.19 3.07
N ASP A 360 -3.72 7.00 2.06
CA ASP A 360 -2.85 5.82 1.93
C ASP A 360 -1.84 5.74 3.08
N MET A 361 -1.32 6.91 3.48
CA MET A 361 -0.38 7.01 4.60
C MET A 361 -1.04 6.70 5.94
N ILE A 362 -2.30 7.10 6.12
CA ILE A 362 -3.12 6.80 7.30
C ILE A 362 -3.45 5.30 7.36
N ASP A 363 -3.82 4.68 6.25
CA ASP A 363 -4.13 3.25 6.17
C ASP A 363 -2.95 2.39 6.65
N ASN A 364 -1.71 2.79 6.37
CA ASN A 364 -0.52 2.10 6.87
C ASN A 364 -0.38 2.22 8.41
N VAL A 365 -0.75 3.37 8.99
CA VAL A 365 -0.79 3.52 10.46
C VAL A 365 -1.87 2.64 11.05
N GLN A 366 -3.06 2.62 10.46
CA GLN A 366 -4.15 1.77 10.91
C GLN A 366 -3.78 0.28 10.86
N ASP A 367 -2.99 -0.16 9.85
CA ASP A 367 -2.46 -1.53 9.80
C ASP A 367 -1.57 -1.84 11.01
N LEU A 368 -0.65 -0.95 11.38
CA LEU A 368 0.19 -1.12 12.57
C LEU A 368 -0.65 -1.20 13.86
N LEU A 369 -1.61 -0.29 14.02
CA LEU A 369 -2.50 -0.22 15.18
C LEU A 369 -3.38 -1.47 15.28
N ALA A 370 -3.99 -1.91 14.18
CA ALA A 370 -4.84 -3.10 14.10
C ALA A 370 -4.08 -4.40 14.42
N GLN A 371 -2.76 -4.41 14.26
CA GLN A 371 -1.92 -5.52 14.69
C GLN A 371 -1.70 -5.57 16.21
N GLY A 372 -2.13 -4.55 16.97
CA GLY A 372 -1.89 -4.43 18.41
C GLY A 372 -0.42 -4.27 18.79
N ARG A 373 0.39 -3.68 17.92
CA ARG A 373 1.84 -3.58 18.03
C ARG A 373 2.36 -2.19 18.39
N PHE A 374 1.47 -1.26 18.67
CA PHE A 374 1.84 0.09 19.04
C PHE A 374 1.53 0.39 20.50
N PHE A 375 2.52 0.90 21.21
CA PHE A 375 2.44 1.22 22.63
C PHE A 375 2.94 2.65 22.88
N VAL A 376 2.37 3.30 23.89
CA VAL A 376 2.79 4.64 24.36
C VAL A 376 3.22 4.52 25.81
N LEU A 377 4.45 4.88 26.10
CA LEU A 377 4.94 4.97 27.49
C LEU A 377 4.25 6.15 28.18
N LYS A 378 3.60 5.89 29.31
CA LYS A 378 2.91 6.93 30.10
C LYS A 378 3.92 7.88 30.74
N THR A 379 4.14 9.00 30.08
CA THR A 379 4.93 10.10 30.59
C THR A 379 4.16 11.41 30.42
N GLU A 380 4.53 12.44 31.16
CA GLU A 380 3.91 13.75 31.00
C GLU A 380 4.07 14.30 29.59
N ARG A 381 5.23 14.03 28.95
CA ARG A 381 5.52 14.49 27.60
C ARG A 381 4.71 13.75 26.52
N ASN A 382 4.35 12.51 26.75
CA ASN A 382 3.55 11.74 25.79
C ASN A 382 2.05 11.99 25.86
N LYS A 383 1.55 12.72 26.86
CA LYS A 383 0.12 13.05 26.95
C LYS A 383 -0.39 13.79 25.73
N ILE A 384 0.40 14.73 25.18
CA ILE A 384 0.00 15.49 24.00
C ILE A 384 -0.21 14.60 22.78
N PHE A 385 0.56 13.51 22.62
CA PHE A 385 0.36 12.53 21.58
C PHE A 385 -1.03 11.89 21.68
N ILE A 386 -1.42 11.45 22.85
CA ILE A 386 -2.73 10.85 23.10
C ILE A 386 -3.86 11.88 22.86
N GLU A 387 -3.67 13.13 23.31
CA GLU A 387 -4.69 14.18 23.15
C GLU A 387 -4.93 14.55 21.69
N GLU A 388 -3.88 14.71 20.88
CA GLU A 388 -4.02 14.98 19.45
C GLU A 388 -4.63 13.81 18.70
N HIS A 389 -4.22 12.56 18.98
CA HIS A 389 -4.78 11.38 18.36
C HIS A 389 -6.27 11.16 18.68
N LYS A 390 -6.73 11.55 19.88
CA LYS A 390 -8.16 11.52 20.26
C LYS A 390 -9.01 12.51 19.47
N LYS A 391 -8.41 13.61 19.01
CA LYS A 391 -9.12 14.67 18.27
C LYS A 391 -8.97 14.52 16.76
N TYR A 392 -8.04 13.66 16.30
CA TYR A 392 -7.72 13.54 14.89
C TYR A 392 -8.88 12.93 14.11
N GLN A 393 -9.49 13.73 13.26
CA GLN A 393 -10.72 13.39 12.56
C GLN A 393 -10.68 13.82 11.11
N TRP A 394 -11.52 13.16 10.32
CA TRP A 394 -11.75 13.52 8.95
C TRP A 394 -12.55 14.83 8.87
N ASP A 395 -12.26 15.60 7.83
CA ASP A 395 -13.09 16.71 7.42
C ASP A 395 -14.39 16.19 6.78
N ALA A 396 -15.52 16.40 7.46
CA ALA A 396 -16.81 15.87 7.06
C ALA A 396 -17.21 16.28 5.63
N ASP A 397 -16.84 17.50 5.21
CA ASP A 397 -17.16 18.02 3.88
C ASP A 397 -16.34 17.31 2.78
N SER A 398 -15.22 16.69 3.14
CA SER A 398 -14.34 15.94 2.22
C SER A 398 -14.61 14.45 2.17
N LEU A 399 -15.40 13.90 3.11
CA LEU A 399 -15.63 12.45 3.23
C LEU A 399 -16.23 11.81 1.96
N GLN A 400 -16.98 12.58 1.18
CA GLN A 400 -17.61 12.15 -0.07
C GLN A 400 -16.70 12.38 -1.29
N SER A 401 -15.39 12.38 -1.11
CA SER A 401 -14.41 12.54 -2.19
C SER A 401 -13.47 11.35 -2.28
N ASP A 402 -12.82 11.19 -3.42
CA ASP A 402 -11.76 10.18 -3.63
C ASP A 402 -10.51 10.46 -2.78
N ASP A 403 -10.28 11.72 -2.41
CA ASP A 403 -9.14 12.15 -1.59
C ASP A 403 -9.63 12.90 -0.34
N PRO A 404 -10.20 12.19 0.65
CA PRO A 404 -10.70 12.79 1.87
C PRO A 404 -9.56 13.42 2.68
N LYS A 405 -9.85 14.55 3.31
CA LYS A 405 -8.89 15.34 4.07
C LYS A 405 -9.13 15.16 5.57
N VAL A 406 -8.10 15.40 6.35
CA VAL A 406 -8.19 15.49 7.80
C VAL A 406 -8.31 16.96 8.22
N ILE A 407 -8.97 17.20 9.35
CA ILE A 407 -8.99 18.54 9.96
C ILE A 407 -7.60 18.87 10.46
N LYS A 408 -7.09 20.04 10.00
CA LYS A 408 -5.73 20.52 10.29
C LYS A 408 -5.70 21.36 11.57
N VAL A 409 -6.03 20.73 12.70
CA VAL A 409 -6.03 21.36 14.03
C VAL A 409 -5.48 20.34 15.03
N ASP A 410 -4.47 20.72 15.80
CA ASP A 410 -3.83 19.85 16.79
C ASP A 410 -3.45 18.46 16.21
N ASP A 411 -2.77 18.43 15.06
CA ASP A 411 -2.49 17.21 14.30
C ASP A 411 -0.99 16.89 14.15
N HIS A 412 -0.12 17.61 14.85
CA HIS A 412 1.32 17.55 14.64
C HIS A 412 1.95 16.21 15.04
N THR A 413 1.56 15.67 16.19
CA THR A 413 2.04 14.34 16.62
C THR A 413 1.46 13.24 15.75
N CYS A 414 0.23 13.42 15.22
CA CYS A 414 -0.39 12.50 14.27
C CYS A 414 0.38 12.47 12.95
N ASP A 415 0.73 13.65 12.41
CA ASP A 415 1.51 13.76 11.17
C ASP A 415 2.93 13.21 11.36
N ALA A 416 3.59 13.50 12.46
CA ALA A 416 4.90 12.92 12.78
C ALA A 416 4.84 11.38 12.86
N PHE A 417 3.80 10.80 13.48
CA PHE A 417 3.63 9.36 13.58
C PHE A 417 3.33 8.73 12.20
N ILE A 418 2.51 9.39 11.38
CA ILE A 418 2.28 8.98 9.98
C ILE A 418 3.60 8.93 9.20
N TYR A 419 4.47 9.92 9.38
CA TYR A 419 5.78 9.94 8.71
C TYR A 419 6.67 8.79 9.17
N TYR A 420 6.72 8.50 10.47
CA TYR A 420 7.47 7.37 11.00
C TYR A 420 7.03 6.04 10.37
N VAL A 421 5.75 5.76 10.38
CA VAL A 421 5.23 4.49 9.87
C VAL A 421 5.53 4.34 8.38
N ASN A 422 5.26 5.39 7.60
CA ASN A 422 5.43 5.33 6.15
C ASN A 422 6.90 5.31 5.69
N ASP A 423 7.81 5.86 6.49
CA ASP A 423 9.25 5.79 6.21
C ASP A 423 9.89 4.44 6.64
N ASN A 424 9.16 3.63 7.40
CA ASN A 424 9.63 2.37 7.97
C ASN A 424 8.77 1.14 7.56
N LEU A 425 7.98 1.20 6.49
CA LEU A 425 7.05 0.13 6.09
C LEU A 425 7.73 -1.24 6.02
N GLN A 426 8.90 -1.34 5.39
CA GLN A 426 9.66 -2.57 5.27
C GLN A 426 10.10 -3.12 6.64
N LYS A 427 10.69 -2.25 7.47
CA LYS A 427 11.13 -2.59 8.83
C LYS A 427 9.95 -3.10 9.67
N LEU A 428 8.81 -2.42 9.57
CA LEU A 428 7.59 -2.77 10.30
C LEU A 428 6.88 -4.00 9.72
N GLY A 429 7.21 -4.43 8.49
CA GLY A 429 6.55 -5.54 7.80
C GLY A 429 5.11 -5.22 7.42
N LEU A 430 4.85 -3.94 7.15
CA LEU A 430 3.58 -3.44 6.63
C LEU A 430 3.54 -3.54 5.10
N LYS A 431 2.38 -3.27 4.50
CA LYS A 431 2.21 -3.28 3.05
C LYS A 431 3.10 -2.20 2.40
N PHE A 432 3.77 -2.55 1.28
CA PHE A 432 4.55 -1.63 0.46
C PHE A 432 3.69 -0.98 -0.60
#